data_efd61170bff17d22be789cebbdc9a7a0
#
_entry.id   efd61170bff17d22be789cebbdc9a7a0
#
_cell.length_a   1.000
_cell.length_b   1.000
_cell.length_c   1.000
_cell.angle_alpha   90.00
_cell.angle_beta   90.00
_cell.angle_gamma   90.00
#
_symmetry.space_group_name_H-M   'P 1'
#
loop_
_entity.id
_entity.type
_entity.pdbx_description
1 polymer ?
#
loop_
_entity_poly.entity_id
_entity_poly.type
_entity_poly.pdbx_seq_one_letter_code
_entity_poly.pdbx_strand_id
1 'polypeptide(L)'
;MCGILYVESRTARPLPQHLAAVDVLQSRGPDFVRYQHSDRVFIAQTVLHITGTADFYNQSRTDFFAYNGEIYNYRWHGRYSTDTELAYQAARDNRNRFQYFEGPWAWIYWNGDCVTYATDPQGEHYLYRYQDHDIVIVCSEVAPILTYVQNVNVDVPYTNKCWTMQTQTPWQGIERLEPGRLYIDHVPDRSIDNIWSWISPGPIRTQVQIQEEFDSLWTRVMREMTPACSAAISYSGGVDSNLILSQLPQSELVSISMTGKDPVVDRVEEFLQPEQISNLKFLPVSFEQYAEQYHALLERTKMPAQSWSFVGKWMAAKHTESRVLFTGLAADELFGGYGVYQHIEYSTDRSHSPYSQAGDPELWQRCLSAYNGDARQATLLMDYWYQVVGCDAPGQDRIGGAWGKETRNPFMNKRIMQFALNLPWEFKVNTTTKPVLKNQFLREWPNLLLPKQGFAGHANDALPWLNVTIEPTGDRHQDWKQIAQNTFYRNS
;
A
#
# COMPACT_ATOMS: atom_id res chain seq x y z
N MET A 1 11.26 4.26 0.95
CA MET A 1 10.36 4.39 2.13
C MET A 1 11.19 4.51 3.39
N CYS A 2 10.93 5.53 4.19
CA CYS A 2 11.63 5.73 5.47
C CYS A 2 11.03 4.88 6.58
N GLY A 3 11.80 4.61 7.63
CA GLY A 3 11.30 4.05 8.87
C GLY A 3 11.19 5.13 9.93
N ILE A 4 10.10 5.20 10.67
CA ILE A 4 9.92 6.13 11.78
C ILE A 4 9.52 5.40 13.04
N LEU A 5 10.10 5.86 14.16
CA LEU A 5 9.88 5.30 15.49
C LEU A 5 9.78 6.43 16.52
N TYR A 6 8.75 6.40 17.33
CA TYR A 6 8.58 7.22 18.53
C TYR A 6 8.32 6.31 19.72
N VAL A 7 9.01 6.59 20.80
CA VAL A 7 8.82 5.88 22.08
C VAL A 7 8.72 6.90 23.20
N GLU A 8 7.67 6.85 23.98
CA GLU A 8 7.54 7.59 25.23
C GLU A 8 7.37 6.61 26.37
N SER A 9 8.13 6.74 27.44
CA SER A 9 8.09 5.85 28.59
C SER A 9 8.12 6.62 29.91
N ARG A 10 7.43 6.07 30.91
CA ARG A 10 7.43 6.66 32.27
C ARG A 10 8.77 6.52 32.96
N THR A 11 9.48 5.45 32.67
CA THR A 11 10.82 5.16 33.19
C THR A 11 11.86 5.27 32.08
N ALA A 12 13.03 5.81 32.41
CA ALA A 12 14.13 5.90 31.45
C ALA A 12 14.50 4.52 30.92
N ARG A 13 14.67 4.39 29.63
CA ARG A 13 15.09 3.16 28.95
C ARG A 13 16.49 3.33 28.36
N PRO A 14 17.32 2.30 28.39
CA PRO A 14 18.70 2.42 27.92
C PRO A 14 18.74 2.61 26.39
N LEU A 15 19.63 3.50 25.94
CA LEU A 15 19.82 3.78 24.52
C LEU A 15 20.07 2.54 23.66
N PRO A 16 20.81 1.50 24.07
CA PRO A 16 20.96 0.26 23.29
C PRO A 16 19.64 -0.45 22.94
N GLN A 17 18.63 -0.39 23.82
CA GLN A 17 17.31 -0.97 23.52
C GLN A 17 16.62 -0.19 22.39
N HIS A 18 16.73 1.14 22.40
CA HIS A 18 16.19 1.97 21.34
C HIS A 18 16.89 1.73 20.00
N LEU A 19 18.22 1.62 20.03
CA LEU A 19 19.01 1.36 18.81
C LEU A 19 18.72 -0.01 18.23
N ALA A 20 18.50 -1.05 19.05
CA ALA A 20 18.08 -2.35 18.55
C ALA A 20 16.76 -2.30 17.76
N ALA A 21 15.80 -1.46 18.18
CA ALA A 21 14.56 -1.25 17.41
C ALA A 21 14.81 -0.47 16.11
N VAL A 22 15.75 0.47 16.12
CA VAL A 22 16.16 1.23 14.91
C VAL A 22 16.86 0.30 13.91
N ASP A 23 17.69 -0.63 14.36
CA ASP A 23 18.36 -1.61 13.50
C ASP A 23 17.36 -2.47 12.72
N VAL A 24 16.22 -2.83 13.36
CA VAL A 24 15.12 -3.53 12.68
C VAL A 24 14.51 -2.66 11.56
N LEU A 25 14.45 -1.34 11.73
CA LEU A 25 13.93 -0.40 10.72
C LEU A 25 14.93 -0.05 9.63
N GLN A 26 16.20 -0.36 9.79
CA GLN A 26 17.26 0.17 8.91
C GLN A 26 17.08 -0.22 7.45
N SER A 27 16.49 -1.38 7.17
CA SER A 27 16.21 -1.80 5.79
C SER A 27 15.25 -0.84 5.05
N ARG A 28 14.33 -0.16 5.78
CA ARG A 28 13.43 0.83 5.17
C ARG A 28 14.17 2.07 4.68
N GLY A 29 15.18 2.48 5.43
CA GLY A 29 15.96 3.67 5.12
C GLY A 29 17.44 3.42 5.30
N PRO A 30 18.11 2.77 4.32
CA PRO A 30 19.50 2.34 4.47
C PRO A 30 20.51 3.46 4.33
N ASP A 31 20.12 4.66 3.88
CA ASP A 31 21.07 5.71 3.54
C ASP A 31 21.64 6.41 4.77
N PHE A 32 20.80 6.69 5.79
CA PHE A 32 21.28 7.15 7.10
C PHE A 32 20.22 7.04 8.19
N VAL A 33 20.66 7.18 9.45
CA VAL A 33 19.82 7.16 10.65
C VAL A 33 20.01 8.47 11.41
N ARG A 34 18.92 9.03 11.91
CA ARG A 34 18.93 10.14 12.87
C ARG A 34 17.99 9.87 14.03
N TYR A 35 18.32 10.35 15.20
CA TYR A 35 17.47 10.20 16.38
C TYR A 35 17.70 11.34 17.40
N GLN A 36 16.74 11.48 18.31
CA GLN A 36 16.85 12.27 19.51
C GLN A 36 16.43 11.40 20.71
N HIS A 37 17.16 11.53 21.80
CA HIS A 37 16.97 10.74 23.01
C HIS A 37 16.96 11.63 24.23
N SER A 38 15.98 11.41 25.12
CA SER A 38 15.88 11.97 26.45
C SER A 38 15.52 10.87 27.46
N ASP A 39 15.38 11.21 28.74
CA ASP A 39 15.00 10.24 29.77
C ASP A 39 13.65 9.56 29.51
N ARG A 40 12.74 10.25 28.83
CA ARG A 40 11.37 9.78 28.62
C ARG A 40 10.99 9.55 27.15
N VAL A 41 11.64 10.24 26.23
CA VAL A 41 11.29 10.23 24.82
C VAL A 41 12.48 9.82 23.97
N PHE A 42 12.25 8.88 23.08
CA PHE A 42 13.13 8.53 21.99
C PHE A 42 12.37 8.67 20.68
N ILE A 43 12.93 9.39 19.72
CA ILE A 43 12.39 9.49 18.37
C ILE A 43 13.50 9.27 17.36
N ALA A 44 13.21 8.47 16.33
CA ALA A 44 14.19 8.11 15.30
C ALA A 44 13.57 8.04 13.91
N GLN A 45 14.41 8.23 12.92
CA GLN A 45 14.10 8.01 11.51
C GLN A 45 15.26 7.32 10.80
N THR A 46 14.96 6.26 10.06
CA THR A 46 15.84 5.70 9.03
C THR A 46 15.41 6.25 7.67
N VAL A 47 16.35 6.69 6.85
CA VAL A 47 16.05 7.49 5.65
C VAL A 47 16.47 6.76 4.37
N LEU A 48 15.53 6.70 3.42
CA LEU A 48 15.77 6.37 2.02
C LEU A 48 15.63 7.65 1.19
N HIS A 49 16.72 8.08 0.56
CA HIS A 49 16.71 9.26 -0.30
C HIS A 49 16.19 8.93 -1.70
N ILE A 50 15.07 9.52 -2.06
CA ILE A 50 14.49 9.46 -3.40
C ILE A 50 14.46 10.85 -4.02
N THR A 51 13.95 11.85 -3.26
CA THR A 51 13.76 13.22 -3.72
C THR A 51 14.55 14.18 -2.84
N GLY A 52 15.32 15.08 -3.44
CA GLY A 52 16.04 16.15 -2.72
C GLY A 52 17.39 15.74 -2.12
N THR A 53 17.88 16.57 -1.21
CA THR A 53 19.20 16.44 -0.56
C THR A 53 19.05 16.19 0.93
N ALA A 54 20.12 15.74 1.58
CA ALA A 54 20.18 15.57 3.03
C ALA A 54 20.15 16.89 3.82
N ASP A 55 20.17 18.06 3.17
CA ASP A 55 20.33 19.37 3.81
C ASP A 55 19.25 19.69 4.83
N PHE A 56 18.00 19.26 4.58
CA PHE A 56 16.92 19.41 5.54
C PHE A 56 17.24 18.76 6.90
N TYR A 57 17.86 17.60 6.88
CA TYR A 57 18.16 16.80 8.07
C TYR A 57 19.40 17.27 8.82
N ASN A 58 20.27 18.05 8.17
CA ASN A 58 21.50 18.59 8.76
C ASN A 58 21.28 19.86 9.60
N GLN A 59 20.06 20.41 9.62
CA GLN A 59 19.73 21.60 10.40
C GLN A 59 19.61 21.27 11.89
N SER A 60 20.29 22.01 12.75
CA SER A 60 20.10 21.92 14.20
C SER A 60 18.72 22.44 14.58
N ARG A 61 17.91 21.63 15.28
CA ARG A 61 16.56 21.96 15.71
C ARG A 61 16.31 21.46 17.12
N THR A 62 15.40 22.14 17.81
CA THR A 62 14.90 21.72 19.13
C THR A 62 13.72 20.75 19.01
N ASP A 63 13.08 20.71 17.85
CA ASP A 63 11.99 19.78 17.49
C ASP A 63 12.49 18.64 16.61
N PHE A 64 11.70 17.58 16.50
CA PHE A 64 11.98 16.46 15.63
C PHE A 64 10.77 16.15 14.74
N PHE A 65 11.02 16.08 13.44
CA PHE A 65 10.03 15.66 12.44
C PHE A 65 10.52 14.40 11.73
N ALA A 66 9.83 13.29 11.96
CA ALA A 66 10.05 12.03 11.26
C ALA A 66 8.98 11.87 10.18
N TYR A 67 9.42 11.58 8.96
CA TYR A 67 8.55 11.54 7.77
C TYR A 67 8.86 10.33 6.90
N ASN A 68 7.82 9.60 6.52
CA ASN A 68 7.84 8.56 5.51
C ASN A 68 6.80 8.91 4.45
N GLY A 69 7.23 9.28 3.24
CA GLY A 69 6.30 9.65 2.19
C GLY A 69 6.90 10.46 1.06
N GLU A 70 6.04 10.78 0.12
CA GLU A 70 6.30 11.66 -1.01
C GLU A 70 5.08 12.56 -1.23
N ILE A 71 5.30 13.86 -1.39
CA ILE A 71 4.25 14.81 -1.80
C ILE A 71 4.54 15.21 -3.24
N TYR A 72 3.92 14.54 -4.19
CA TYR A 72 4.20 14.71 -5.62
C TYR A 72 3.92 16.13 -6.13
N ASN A 73 2.93 16.82 -5.54
CA ASN A 73 2.55 18.17 -5.91
C ASN A 73 3.22 19.25 -5.04
N TYR A 74 4.32 18.97 -4.32
CA TYR A 74 4.92 19.91 -3.36
C TYR A 74 5.29 21.26 -3.97
N ARG A 75 5.71 21.28 -5.24
CA ARG A 75 6.09 22.51 -5.96
C ARG A 75 4.91 23.47 -6.20
N TRP A 76 3.67 23.00 -6.10
CA TRP A 76 2.48 23.85 -6.23
C TRP A 76 2.18 24.65 -4.96
N HIS A 77 2.74 24.23 -3.82
CA HIS A 77 2.46 24.80 -2.51
C HIS A 77 3.42 25.93 -2.11
N GLY A 78 4.40 26.25 -2.94
CA GLY A 78 5.37 27.32 -2.68
C GLY A 78 6.80 26.95 -3.07
N ARG A 79 7.75 27.75 -2.60
CA ARG A 79 9.17 27.51 -2.87
C ARG A 79 9.77 26.68 -1.74
N TYR A 80 9.66 25.37 -1.87
CA TYR A 80 10.27 24.39 -1.00
C TYR A 80 11.37 23.65 -1.74
N SER A 81 12.47 23.37 -1.06
CA SER A 81 13.59 22.61 -1.66
C SER A 81 13.22 21.14 -1.85
N THR A 82 12.41 20.59 -0.94
CA THR A 82 11.93 19.21 -0.94
C THR A 82 10.48 19.13 -0.46
N ASP A 83 9.82 18.03 -0.75
CA ASP A 83 8.52 17.70 -0.19
C ASP A 83 8.56 17.52 1.34
N THR A 84 9.68 16.99 1.86
CA THR A 84 9.92 16.84 3.31
C THR A 84 9.92 18.20 4.03
N GLU A 85 10.50 19.24 3.42
CA GLU A 85 10.46 20.59 3.98
C GLU A 85 9.03 21.14 4.06
N LEU A 86 8.23 20.94 3.00
CA LEU A 86 6.81 21.28 2.99
C LEU A 86 6.03 20.53 4.06
N ALA A 87 6.25 19.20 4.17
CA ALA A 87 5.59 18.35 5.15
C ALA A 87 5.93 18.79 6.59
N TYR A 88 7.20 19.09 6.87
CA TYR A 88 7.63 19.61 8.18
C TYR A 88 6.92 20.91 8.55
N GLN A 89 6.91 21.90 7.64
CA GLN A 89 6.22 23.17 7.91
C GLN A 89 4.72 22.98 8.12
N ALA A 90 4.10 22.09 7.34
CA ALA A 90 2.68 21.77 7.52
C ALA A 90 2.41 21.10 8.89
N ALA A 91 3.24 20.14 9.30
CA ALA A 91 3.09 19.47 10.60
C ALA A 91 3.27 20.42 11.79
N ARG A 92 4.19 21.37 11.67
CA ARG A 92 4.47 22.38 12.70
C ARG A 92 3.41 23.47 12.78
N ASP A 93 3.07 24.09 11.65
CA ASP A 93 2.33 25.35 11.62
C ASP A 93 0.84 25.18 11.30
N ASN A 94 0.50 24.31 10.38
CA ASN A 94 -0.90 24.10 9.94
C ASN A 94 -1.13 22.70 9.37
N ARG A 95 -1.44 21.75 10.20
CA ARG A 95 -1.64 20.34 9.87
C ARG A 95 -2.80 20.11 8.87
N ASN A 96 -3.76 21.04 8.77
CA ASN A 96 -4.83 20.95 7.79
C ASN A 96 -4.34 21.06 6.35
N ARG A 97 -3.13 21.55 6.09
CA ARG A 97 -2.55 21.60 4.74
C ARG A 97 -2.38 20.21 4.12
N PHE A 98 -2.25 19.17 4.93
CA PHE A 98 -2.13 17.80 4.43
C PHE A 98 -3.32 17.35 3.59
N GLN A 99 -4.52 17.93 3.77
CA GLN A 99 -5.68 17.68 2.91
C GLN A 99 -5.46 18.07 1.43
N TYR A 100 -4.48 18.91 1.12
CA TYR A 100 -4.17 19.36 -0.24
C TYR A 100 -2.99 18.63 -0.87
N PHE A 101 -2.32 17.76 -0.11
CA PHE A 101 -1.14 17.05 -0.56
C PHE A 101 -1.53 15.79 -1.32
N GLU A 102 -0.77 15.49 -2.35
CA GLU A 102 -0.94 14.32 -3.21
C GLU A 102 0.24 13.39 -3.06
N GLY A 103 -0.04 12.15 -2.77
CA GLY A 103 0.92 11.10 -2.52
C GLY A 103 0.77 10.47 -1.14
N PRO A 104 1.50 9.38 -0.88
CA PRO A 104 1.49 8.69 0.40
C PRO A 104 2.30 9.42 1.45
N TRP A 105 1.84 9.42 2.68
CA TRP A 105 2.59 10.00 3.79
C TRP A 105 2.19 9.45 5.14
N ALA A 106 3.22 9.29 6.01
CA ALA A 106 3.08 9.10 7.43
C ALA A 106 4.13 9.97 8.14
N TRP A 107 3.76 10.62 9.21
CA TRP A 107 4.68 11.49 9.93
C TRP A 107 4.46 11.49 11.42
N ILE A 108 5.52 11.79 12.18
CA ILE A 108 5.50 12.07 13.61
C ILE A 108 6.25 13.41 13.82
N TYR A 109 5.65 14.32 14.52
CA TYR A 109 6.24 15.60 14.91
C TYR A 109 6.24 15.74 16.44
N TRP A 110 7.40 15.95 17.01
CA TRP A 110 7.59 16.19 18.43
C TRP A 110 8.29 17.54 18.63
N ASN A 111 7.68 18.44 19.41
CA ASN A 111 8.18 19.79 19.64
C ASN A 111 8.93 19.97 20.98
N GLY A 112 9.17 18.87 21.70
CA GLY A 112 9.78 18.88 23.05
C GLY A 112 8.77 18.59 24.17
N ASP A 113 7.49 18.98 23.98
CA ASP A 113 6.43 18.81 24.98
C ASP A 113 5.29 17.91 24.48
N CYS A 114 4.86 18.10 23.25
CA CYS A 114 3.71 17.45 22.64
C CYS A 114 4.14 16.64 21.41
N VAL A 115 3.58 15.46 21.24
CA VAL A 115 3.72 14.65 20.03
C VAL A 115 2.44 14.70 19.19
N THR A 116 2.62 14.85 17.88
CA THR A 116 1.53 14.72 16.91
C THR A 116 1.93 13.80 15.77
N TYR A 117 0.98 13.03 15.24
CA TYR A 117 1.23 12.13 14.14
C TYR A 117 -0.03 11.86 13.32
N ALA A 118 0.16 11.50 12.06
CA ALA A 118 -0.93 11.14 11.15
C ALA A 118 -0.42 10.29 10.00
N THR A 119 -1.37 9.69 9.27
CA THR A 119 -1.14 8.93 8.04
C THR A 119 -2.04 9.42 6.93
N ASP A 120 -1.69 9.12 5.68
CA ASP A 120 -2.45 9.54 4.50
C ASP A 120 -3.87 8.95 4.47
N PRO A 121 -4.84 9.65 3.84
CA PRO A 121 -6.24 9.24 3.82
C PRO A 121 -6.52 8.04 2.89
N GLN A 122 -5.67 7.78 1.90
CA GLN A 122 -5.80 6.63 1.00
C GLN A 122 -5.29 5.34 1.61
N GLY A 123 -4.55 5.42 2.74
CA GLY A 123 -4.02 4.25 3.43
C GLY A 123 -2.90 3.56 2.67
N GLU A 124 -1.93 4.32 2.15
CA GLU A 124 -0.71 3.78 1.54
C GLU A 124 0.42 3.62 2.54
N HIS A 125 0.62 4.63 3.40
CA HIS A 125 1.60 4.56 4.48
C HIS A 125 0.93 4.48 5.83
N TYR A 126 1.51 3.70 6.73
CA TYR A 126 0.90 3.34 8.00
C TYR A 126 1.80 3.64 9.17
N LEU A 127 1.16 3.83 10.31
CA LEU A 127 1.77 3.78 11.63
C LEU A 127 1.05 2.75 12.48
N TYR A 128 1.81 2.03 13.29
CA TYR A 128 1.34 1.11 14.29
C TYR A 128 1.57 1.71 15.66
N ARG A 129 0.66 1.45 16.59
CA ARG A 129 0.75 1.92 17.97
C ARG A 129 0.60 0.76 18.92
N TYR A 130 1.48 0.73 19.93
CA TYR A 130 1.30 0.00 21.16
C TYR A 130 1.24 0.97 22.32
N GLN A 131 0.35 0.74 23.27
CA GLN A 131 0.24 1.57 24.46
C GLN A 131 -0.18 0.72 25.67
N ASP A 132 0.57 0.85 26.75
CA ASP A 132 0.19 0.36 28.07
C ASP A 132 0.40 1.46 29.15
N HIS A 133 0.46 1.05 30.44
CA HIS A 133 0.64 2.00 31.55
C HIS A 133 2.05 2.59 31.64
N ASP A 134 3.06 1.95 31.05
CA ASP A 134 4.47 2.35 31.15
C ASP A 134 5.02 2.97 29.87
N ILE A 135 4.52 2.57 28.72
CA ILE A 135 5.12 2.92 27.44
C ILE A 135 4.07 3.16 26.33
N VAL A 136 4.35 4.14 25.49
CA VAL A 136 3.69 4.32 24.20
C VAL A 136 4.74 4.21 23.09
N ILE A 137 4.44 3.43 22.08
CA ILE A 137 5.30 3.25 20.90
C ILE A 137 4.47 3.53 19.66
N VAL A 138 4.97 4.40 18.78
CA VAL A 138 4.40 4.65 17.44
C VAL A 138 5.48 4.38 16.39
N CYS A 139 5.20 3.49 15.44
CA CYS A 139 6.21 3.00 14.51
C CYS A 139 5.63 2.67 13.14
N SER A 140 6.47 2.77 12.09
CA SER A 140 6.13 2.35 10.73
C SER A 140 5.92 0.85 10.57
N GLU A 141 6.48 0.04 11.47
CA GLU A 141 6.38 -1.43 11.41
C GLU A 141 6.09 -2.03 12.80
N VAL A 142 5.54 -3.24 12.79
CA VAL A 142 5.27 -4.00 14.03
C VAL A 142 6.56 -4.57 14.64
N ALA A 143 7.48 -5.06 13.81
CA ALA A 143 8.68 -5.75 14.28
C ALA A 143 9.53 -4.94 15.28
N PRO A 144 9.75 -3.60 15.12
CA PRO A 144 10.43 -2.79 16.13
C PRO A 144 9.65 -2.68 17.46
N ILE A 145 8.32 -2.65 17.41
CA ILE A 145 7.49 -2.62 18.63
C ILE A 145 7.74 -3.87 19.45
N LEU A 146 7.83 -5.04 18.81
CA LEU A 146 8.07 -6.32 19.46
C LEU A 146 9.45 -6.40 20.16
N THR A 147 10.40 -5.52 19.86
CA THR A 147 11.68 -5.44 20.62
C THR A 147 11.50 -4.84 22.01
N TYR A 148 10.46 -4.05 22.23
CA TYR A 148 10.14 -3.43 23.53
C TYR A 148 9.20 -4.27 24.36
N VAL A 149 8.30 -5.00 23.72
CA VAL A 149 7.17 -5.67 24.36
C VAL A 149 7.40 -7.18 24.31
N GLN A 150 7.81 -7.74 25.45
CA GLN A 150 7.96 -9.18 25.58
C GLN A 150 6.61 -9.83 25.89
N ASN A 151 6.34 -11.03 25.34
CA ASN A 151 5.12 -11.82 25.58
C ASN A 151 3.83 -11.20 25.05
N VAL A 152 3.88 -10.51 23.90
CA VAL A 152 2.66 -10.14 23.18
C VAL A 152 2.10 -11.40 22.52
N ASN A 153 0.88 -11.75 22.90
CA ASN A 153 0.20 -12.91 22.32
C ASN A 153 -0.37 -12.56 20.93
N VAL A 154 -0.44 -13.57 20.09
CA VAL A 154 -1.15 -13.45 18.81
C VAL A 154 -2.66 -13.46 19.07
N ASP A 155 -3.37 -12.53 18.47
CA ASP A 155 -4.83 -12.44 18.54
C ASP A 155 -5.48 -13.49 17.63
N VAL A 156 -5.93 -14.60 18.24
CA VAL A 156 -6.60 -15.70 17.55
C VAL A 156 -7.88 -15.27 16.81
N PRO A 157 -8.77 -14.41 17.38
CA PRO A 157 -9.90 -13.87 16.63
C PRO A 157 -9.53 -13.08 15.37
N TYR A 158 -8.41 -12.33 15.39
CA TYR A 158 -7.92 -11.63 14.21
C TYR A 158 -7.62 -12.60 13.07
N THR A 159 -6.89 -13.67 13.37
CA THR A 159 -6.48 -14.62 12.35
C THR A 159 -7.66 -15.39 11.75
N ASN A 160 -8.72 -15.62 12.51
CA ASN A 160 -9.95 -16.25 12.01
C ASN A 160 -10.74 -15.33 11.06
N LYS A 161 -10.51 -14.02 11.10
CA LYS A 161 -11.20 -13.04 10.25
C LYS A 161 -10.36 -12.54 9.07
N CYS A 162 -9.21 -12.99 8.82
CA CYS A 162 -8.14 -12.72 7.82
C CYS A 162 -8.15 -11.42 6.98
N TRP A 163 -9.26 -10.75 6.87
CA TRP A 163 -9.49 -9.50 6.11
C TRP A 163 -10.07 -8.48 7.05
N THR A 164 -9.42 -8.26 8.18
CA THR A 164 -10.00 -7.41 9.17
C THR A 164 -9.59 -5.97 9.02
N MET A 165 -10.54 -5.27 9.35
CA MET A 165 -10.66 -3.88 9.75
C MET A 165 -9.35 -3.15 9.85
N GLN A 166 -9.37 -1.98 9.33
CA GLN A 166 -8.29 -1.03 9.08
C GLN A 166 -7.35 -0.76 10.25
N THR A 167 -7.74 -1.08 11.47
CA THR A 167 -6.94 -0.76 12.67
C THR A 167 -6.41 -1.97 13.41
N GLN A 168 -6.82 -3.18 13.10
CA GLN A 168 -6.39 -4.38 13.83
C GLN A 168 -5.08 -4.95 13.30
N THR A 169 -4.30 -5.56 14.18
CA THR A 169 -3.14 -6.39 13.86
C THR A 169 -3.29 -7.78 14.50
N PRO A 170 -2.52 -8.80 14.10
CA PRO A 170 -2.55 -10.09 14.75
C PRO A 170 -1.91 -10.08 16.15
N TRP A 171 -1.31 -8.99 16.58
CA TRP A 171 -0.64 -8.87 17.86
C TRP A 171 -1.50 -8.12 18.87
N GLN A 172 -1.81 -8.74 19.99
CA GLN A 172 -2.62 -8.12 21.04
C GLN A 172 -2.00 -6.81 21.52
N GLY A 173 -2.83 -5.76 21.60
CA GLY A 173 -2.40 -4.43 22.05
C GLY A 173 -1.63 -3.61 21.00
N ILE A 174 -1.34 -4.17 19.82
CA ILE A 174 -0.77 -3.42 18.71
C ILE A 174 -1.86 -3.11 17.71
N GLU A 175 -2.15 -1.84 17.48
CA GLU A 175 -3.12 -1.39 16.49
C GLU A 175 -2.43 -0.66 15.33
N ARG A 176 -3.05 -0.68 14.17
CA ARG A 176 -2.72 0.16 13.03
C ARG A 176 -3.57 1.43 13.11
N LEU A 177 -2.96 2.60 12.93
CA LEU A 177 -3.68 3.86 13.01
C LEU A 177 -4.66 4.04 11.85
N GLU A 178 -5.76 4.75 12.12
CA GLU A 178 -6.78 5.05 11.13
C GLU A 178 -6.25 6.00 10.05
N PRO A 179 -6.42 5.68 8.74
CA PRO A 179 -5.99 6.54 7.64
C PRO A 179 -6.64 7.93 7.69
N GLY A 180 -5.84 8.96 7.41
CA GLY A 180 -6.30 10.36 7.36
C GLY A 180 -6.62 10.97 8.72
N ARG A 181 -6.32 10.28 9.84
CA ARG A 181 -6.58 10.75 11.20
C ARG A 181 -5.37 11.42 11.82
N LEU A 182 -5.60 12.57 12.48
CA LEU A 182 -4.62 13.23 13.33
C LEU A 182 -4.71 12.72 14.77
N TYR A 183 -3.57 12.49 15.37
CA TYR A 183 -3.42 12.16 16.79
C TYR A 183 -2.58 13.25 17.47
N ILE A 184 -3.00 13.68 18.65
CA ILE A 184 -2.30 14.64 19.51
C ILE A 184 -2.14 14.02 20.88
N ASP A 185 -0.90 13.91 21.37
CA ASP A 185 -0.57 13.25 22.64
C ASP A 185 -1.27 11.90 22.80
N HIS A 186 -1.19 11.10 21.72
CA HIS A 186 -1.75 9.76 21.58
C HIS A 186 -3.29 9.67 21.57
N VAL A 187 -4.00 10.80 21.63
CA VAL A 187 -5.45 10.85 21.54
C VAL A 187 -5.87 11.15 20.09
N PRO A 188 -6.83 10.37 19.52
CA PRO A 188 -7.38 10.70 18.22
C PRO A 188 -8.09 12.06 18.28
N ASP A 189 -7.71 12.99 17.39
CA ASP A 189 -8.30 14.33 17.30
C ASP A 189 -9.32 14.36 16.13
N ARG A 190 -8.95 14.89 14.99
CA ARG A 190 -9.84 15.05 13.84
C ARG A 190 -9.32 14.30 12.60
N SER A 191 -10.20 14.08 11.65
CA SER A 191 -9.78 13.71 10.29
C SER A 191 -9.10 14.91 9.63
N ILE A 192 -7.89 14.71 9.08
CA ILE A 192 -7.23 15.71 8.23
C ILE A 192 -7.89 15.72 6.86
N ASP A 193 -8.13 14.52 6.31
CA ASP A 193 -8.80 14.27 5.04
C ASP A 193 -9.35 12.84 5.05
N ASN A 194 -10.32 12.55 4.20
CA ASN A 194 -10.86 11.19 4.06
C ASN A 194 -11.46 10.96 2.68
N ILE A 195 -11.38 9.73 2.19
CA ILE A 195 -11.87 9.39 0.85
C ILE A 195 -13.39 9.51 0.70
N TRP A 196 -14.15 9.47 1.79
CA TRP A 196 -15.60 9.67 1.76
C TRP A 196 -15.98 11.07 1.28
N SER A 197 -15.18 12.07 1.64
CA SER A 197 -15.38 13.46 1.18
C SER A 197 -15.00 13.66 -0.29
N TRP A 198 -14.32 12.70 -0.92
CA TRP A 198 -13.94 12.75 -2.33
C TRP A 198 -15.04 12.23 -3.26
N ILE A 199 -16.04 11.54 -2.71
CA ILE A 199 -17.21 11.06 -3.46
C ILE A 199 -18.21 12.20 -3.55
N SER A 200 -18.38 12.72 -4.77
CA SER A 200 -19.29 13.81 -5.07
C SER A 200 -19.88 13.63 -6.46
N PRO A 201 -21.21 13.64 -6.61
CA PRO A 201 -21.83 13.54 -7.92
C PRO A 201 -21.27 14.61 -8.86
N GLY A 202 -20.60 14.18 -9.90
CA GLY A 202 -20.06 15.08 -10.94
C GLY A 202 -21.13 15.44 -11.99
N PRO A 203 -20.86 16.40 -12.86
CA PRO A 203 -21.72 16.68 -14.01
C PRO A 203 -21.79 15.46 -14.94
N ILE A 204 -22.90 15.35 -15.67
CA ILE A 204 -23.02 14.34 -16.73
C ILE A 204 -21.97 14.62 -17.80
N ARG A 205 -21.15 13.62 -18.12
CA ARG A 205 -20.05 13.70 -19.09
C ARG A 205 -20.26 12.65 -20.17
N THR A 206 -19.89 12.98 -21.40
CA THR A 206 -19.88 12.02 -22.51
C THR A 206 -18.68 11.07 -22.37
N GLN A 207 -18.73 9.93 -23.05
CA GLN A 207 -17.60 8.97 -23.08
C GLN A 207 -16.32 9.64 -23.56
N VAL A 208 -16.38 10.51 -24.58
CA VAL A 208 -15.22 11.23 -25.11
C VAL A 208 -14.63 12.14 -24.03
N GLN A 209 -15.46 12.94 -23.35
CA GLN A 209 -14.99 13.84 -22.29
C GLN A 209 -14.33 13.08 -21.13
N ILE A 210 -14.92 11.96 -20.73
CA ILE A 210 -14.35 11.10 -19.65
C ILE A 210 -12.98 10.56 -20.08
N GLN A 211 -12.86 10.10 -21.33
CA GLN A 211 -11.60 9.55 -21.81
C GLN A 211 -10.52 10.62 -21.92
N GLU A 212 -10.83 11.79 -22.49
CA GLU A 212 -9.91 12.92 -22.59
C GLU A 212 -9.44 13.42 -21.21
N GLU A 213 -10.37 13.49 -20.26
CA GLU A 213 -10.07 13.84 -18.86
C GLU A 213 -9.11 12.82 -18.23
N PHE A 214 -9.39 11.52 -18.39
CA PHE A 214 -8.53 10.46 -17.87
C PHE A 214 -7.12 10.53 -18.50
N ASP A 215 -7.04 10.62 -19.82
CA ASP A 215 -5.76 10.64 -20.54
C ASP A 215 -4.87 11.82 -20.10
N SER A 216 -5.48 13.01 -19.98
CA SER A 216 -4.79 14.21 -19.49
C SER A 216 -4.36 14.07 -18.03
N LEU A 217 -5.25 13.54 -17.19
CA LEU A 217 -4.98 13.33 -15.76
C LEU A 217 -3.88 12.30 -15.55
N TRP A 218 -3.95 11.16 -16.25
CA TRP A 218 -2.96 10.08 -16.19
C TRP A 218 -1.56 10.57 -16.56
N THR A 219 -1.43 11.23 -17.70
CA THR A 219 -0.14 11.79 -18.14
C THR A 219 0.44 12.77 -17.13
N ARG A 220 -0.40 13.63 -16.53
CA ARG A 220 0.04 14.59 -15.52
C ARG A 220 0.51 13.89 -14.25
N VAL A 221 -0.28 12.97 -13.71
CA VAL A 221 0.03 12.24 -12.49
C VAL A 221 1.31 11.43 -12.66
N MET A 222 1.44 10.70 -13.77
CA MET A 222 2.63 9.90 -14.03
C MET A 222 3.89 10.77 -14.12
N ARG A 223 3.82 11.93 -14.79
CA ARG A 223 4.94 12.88 -14.85
C ARG A 223 5.36 13.39 -13.47
N GLU A 224 4.39 13.67 -12.57
CA GLU A 224 4.67 14.14 -11.21
C GLU A 224 5.20 13.03 -10.32
N MET A 225 4.79 11.79 -10.56
CA MET A 225 5.25 10.62 -9.82
C MET A 225 6.58 10.05 -10.34
N THR A 226 7.07 10.48 -11.51
CA THR A 226 8.34 10.01 -12.07
C THR A 226 9.51 10.50 -11.20
N PRO A 227 10.31 9.58 -10.59
CA PRO A 227 11.45 9.99 -9.77
C PRO A 227 12.63 10.47 -10.62
N ALA A 228 13.54 11.21 -10.01
CA ALA A 228 14.82 11.57 -10.65
C ALA A 228 15.83 10.40 -10.69
N CYS A 229 15.62 9.37 -9.88
CA CYS A 229 16.44 8.14 -9.87
C CYS A 229 15.81 7.04 -10.73
N SER A 230 16.52 5.91 -10.86
CA SER A 230 16.01 4.73 -11.58
C SER A 230 14.71 4.22 -10.98
N ALA A 231 13.79 3.80 -11.85
CA ALA A 231 12.52 3.21 -11.50
C ALA A 231 12.36 1.82 -12.12
N ALA A 232 11.63 0.97 -11.42
CA ALA A 232 11.20 -0.33 -11.93
C ALA A 232 9.67 -0.40 -11.95
N ILE A 233 9.14 -1.34 -12.73
CA ILE A 233 7.72 -1.67 -12.79
C ILE A 233 7.56 -3.14 -12.43
N SER A 234 6.68 -3.46 -11.48
CA SER A 234 6.19 -4.82 -11.27
C SER A 234 5.28 -5.17 -12.46
N TYR A 235 5.85 -5.88 -13.44
CA TYR A 235 5.29 -6.01 -14.77
C TYR A 235 4.63 -7.38 -14.98
N SER A 236 3.34 -7.39 -15.26
CA SER A 236 2.55 -8.60 -15.50
C SER A 236 2.06 -8.76 -16.94
N GLY A 237 2.34 -7.80 -17.83
CA GLY A 237 1.76 -7.75 -19.18
C GLY A 237 0.28 -7.35 -19.22
N GLY A 238 -0.36 -7.12 -18.05
CA GLY A 238 -1.74 -6.67 -17.95
C GLY A 238 -1.93 -5.18 -18.28
N VAL A 239 -3.19 -4.75 -18.43
CA VAL A 239 -3.55 -3.36 -18.77
C VAL A 239 -2.88 -2.36 -17.82
N ASP A 240 -2.94 -2.59 -16.52
CA ASP A 240 -2.47 -1.66 -15.51
C ASP A 240 -0.95 -1.44 -15.58
N SER A 241 -0.18 -2.52 -15.69
CA SER A 241 1.29 -2.44 -15.80
C SER A 241 1.74 -1.85 -17.14
N ASN A 242 1.02 -2.11 -18.23
CA ASN A 242 1.29 -1.51 -19.53
C ASN A 242 0.99 0.00 -19.55
N LEU A 243 -0.09 0.46 -18.90
CA LEU A 243 -0.37 1.89 -18.79
C LEU A 243 0.74 2.63 -18.03
N ILE A 244 1.34 2.00 -17.01
CA ILE A 244 2.50 2.55 -16.32
C ILE A 244 3.71 2.57 -17.27
N LEU A 245 3.95 1.46 -17.98
CA LEU A 245 5.06 1.32 -18.92
C LEU A 245 5.01 2.37 -20.05
N SER A 246 3.81 2.68 -20.55
CA SER A 246 3.64 3.69 -21.60
C SER A 246 4.16 5.08 -21.20
N GLN A 247 4.13 5.39 -19.91
CA GLN A 247 4.64 6.66 -19.36
C GLN A 247 6.09 6.57 -18.85
N LEU A 248 6.60 5.36 -18.64
CA LEU A 248 7.94 5.08 -18.11
C LEU A 248 8.67 4.02 -18.97
N PRO A 249 8.85 4.26 -20.28
CA PRO A 249 9.31 3.22 -21.23
C PRO A 249 10.74 2.73 -20.98
N GLN A 250 11.55 3.47 -20.23
CA GLN A 250 12.94 3.13 -19.91
C GLN A 250 13.12 2.45 -18.56
N SER A 251 12.02 2.13 -17.85
CA SER A 251 12.10 1.49 -16.54
C SER A 251 12.59 0.05 -16.63
N GLU A 252 13.23 -0.40 -15.56
CA GLU A 252 13.46 -1.81 -15.30
C GLU A 252 12.10 -2.52 -15.18
N LEU A 253 11.95 -3.67 -15.81
CA LEU A 253 10.74 -4.48 -15.71
C LEU A 253 11.05 -5.74 -14.90
N VAL A 254 10.26 -5.98 -13.84
CA VAL A 254 10.41 -7.18 -13.02
C VAL A 254 9.11 -7.99 -13.12
N SER A 255 9.21 -9.16 -13.73
CA SER A 255 8.11 -10.07 -13.96
C SER A 255 8.31 -11.37 -13.20
N ILE A 256 7.34 -11.74 -12.37
CA ILE A 256 7.38 -12.96 -11.55
C ILE A 256 6.33 -13.94 -12.09
N SER A 257 6.75 -15.16 -12.41
CA SER A 257 5.87 -16.22 -12.88
C SER A 257 6.00 -17.47 -12.04
N MET A 258 4.86 -18.07 -11.70
CA MET A 258 4.80 -19.46 -11.20
C MET A 258 4.91 -20.39 -12.41
N THR A 259 6.08 -20.96 -12.63
CA THR A 259 6.48 -21.68 -13.85
C THR A 259 5.39 -22.64 -14.35
N GLY A 260 4.94 -22.42 -15.60
CA GLY A 260 3.92 -23.22 -16.28
C GLY A 260 2.50 -23.02 -15.77
N LYS A 261 2.24 -21.99 -14.94
CA LYS A 261 0.93 -21.69 -14.35
C LYS A 261 0.40 -20.31 -14.69
N ASP A 262 1.25 -19.43 -15.21
CA ASP A 262 0.93 -18.04 -15.55
C ASP A 262 1.07 -17.78 -17.05
N PRO A 263 0.16 -18.28 -17.92
CA PRO A 263 0.34 -18.28 -19.37
C PRO A 263 0.44 -16.88 -19.98
N VAL A 264 -0.06 -15.82 -19.33
CA VAL A 264 0.13 -14.44 -19.79
C VAL A 264 1.51 -13.93 -19.41
N VAL A 265 1.90 -14.15 -18.15
CA VAL A 265 3.21 -13.71 -17.63
C VAL A 265 4.34 -14.51 -18.28
N ASP A 266 4.12 -15.79 -18.58
CA ASP A 266 5.09 -16.65 -19.28
C ASP A 266 5.39 -16.18 -20.72
N ARG A 267 4.52 -15.33 -21.29
CA ARG A 267 4.63 -14.77 -22.64
C ARG A 267 4.82 -13.26 -22.63
N VAL A 268 5.25 -12.71 -21.50
CA VAL A 268 5.36 -11.24 -21.31
C VAL A 268 6.26 -10.56 -22.36
N GLU A 269 7.26 -11.27 -22.86
CA GLU A 269 8.17 -10.76 -23.90
C GLU A 269 7.46 -10.45 -25.22
N GLU A 270 6.33 -11.11 -25.53
CA GLU A 270 5.56 -10.89 -26.76
C GLU A 270 4.89 -9.51 -26.79
N PHE A 271 4.79 -8.83 -25.64
CA PHE A 271 4.12 -7.54 -25.47
C PHE A 271 5.09 -6.37 -25.45
N LEU A 272 6.39 -6.64 -25.41
CA LEU A 272 7.43 -5.65 -25.22
C LEU A 272 8.11 -5.30 -26.54
N GLN A 273 8.55 -4.05 -26.65
CA GLN A 273 9.46 -3.62 -27.70
C GLN A 273 10.89 -4.17 -27.42
N PRO A 274 11.75 -4.32 -28.44
CA PRO A 274 13.11 -4.84 -28.26
C PRO A 274 13.91 -4.12 -27.16
N GLU A 275 13.77 -2.80 -27.06
CA GLU A 275 14.45 -1.98 -26.05
C GLU A 275 13.94 -2.28 -24.63
N GLN A 276 12.66 -2.63 -24.49
CA GLN A 276 12.05 -2.97 -23.22
C GLN A 276 12.41 -4.40 -22.78
N ILE A 277 12.58 -5.33 -23.74
CA ILE A 277 13.05 -6.70 -23.47
C ILE A 277 14.43 -6.67 -22.80
N SER A 278 15.31 -5.76 -23.22
CA SER A 278 16.64 -5.62 -22.60
C SER A 278 16.59 -5.20 -21.11
N ASN A 279 15.50 -4.56 -20.70
CA ASN A 279 15.27 -4.11 -19.32
C ASN A 279 14.40 -5.09 -18.51
N LEU A 280 14.00 -6.22 -19.13
CA LEU A 280 13.15 -7.22 -18.47
C LEU A 280 13.98 -8.20 -17.64
N LYS A 281 13.65 -8.25 -16.35
CA LYS A 281 14.08 -9.30 -15.43
C LYS A 281 12.91 -10.27 -15.22
N PHE A 282 12.93 -11.37 -15.96
CA PHE A 282 11.92 -12.42 -15.84
C PHE A 282 12.38 -13.47 -14.82
N LEU A 283 11.56 -13.72 -13.80
CA LEU A 283 11.87 -14.61 -12.68
C LEU A 283 10.84 -15.74 -12.58
N PRO A 284 11.15 -16.91 -13.13
CA PRO A 284 10.35 -18.11 -12.88
C PRO A 284 10.55 -18.58 -11.43
N VAL A 285 9.47 -18.90 -10.74
CA VAL A 285 9.47 -19.30 -9.32
C VAL A 285 8.85 -20.68 -9.19
N SER A 286 9.57 -21.64 -8.59
CA SER A 286 9.02 -22.93 -8.22
C SER A 286 8.16 -22.82 -6.95
N PHE A 287 7.32 -23.83 -6.69
CA PHE A 287 6.53 -23.87 -5.45
C PHE A 287 7.40 -23.95 -4.19
N GLU A 288 8.52 -24.63 -4.26
CA GLU A 288 9.50 -24.70 -3.17
C GLU A 288 10.11 -23.31 -2.88
N GLN A 289 10.57 -22.62 -3.92
CA GLN A 289 11.08 -21.25 -3.80
C GLN A 289 10.01 -20.29 -3.28
N TYR A 290 8.75 -20.46 -3.74
CA TYR A 290 7.62 -19.67 -3.23
C TYR A 290 7.47 -19.85 -1.72
N ALA A 291 7.47 -21.08 -1.23
CA ALA A 291 7.34 -21.39 0.19
C ALA A 291 8.49 -20.82 1.02
N GLU A 292 9.74 -20.96 0.52
CA GLU A 292 10.93 -20.36 1.16
C GLU A 292 10.78 -18.84 1.31
N GLN A 293 10.42 -18.15 0.23
CA GLN A 293 10.28 -16.70 0.24
C GLN A 293 9.06 -16.24 1.08
N TYR A 294 8.02 -17.06 1.17
CA TYR A 294 6.89 -16.81 2.06
C TYR A 294 7.33 -16.81 3.54
N HIS A 295 8.12 -17.79 3.97
CA HIS A 295 8.66 -17.84 5.33
C HIS A 295 9.58 -16.66 5.62
N ALA A 296 10.47 -16.30 4.68
CA ALA A 296 11.34 -15.14 4.82
C ALA A 296 10.55 -13.82 4.98
N LEU A 297 9.46 -13.67 4.24
CA LEU A 297 8.55 -12.53 4.35
C LEU A 297 7.91 -12.46 5.74
N LEU A 298 7.38 -13.58 6.25
CA LEU A 298 6.78 -13.64 7.58
C LEU A 298 7.78 -13.30 8.68
N GLU A 299 8.96 -13.90 8.61
CA GLU A 299 10.02 -13.67 9.59
C GLU A 299 10.44 -12.20 9.64
N ARG A 300 10.61 -11.58 8.46
CA ARG A 300 11.05 -10.18 8.35
C ARG A 300 9.97 -9.19 8.78
N THR A 301 8.72 -9.43 8.40
CA THR A 301 7.65 -8.44 8.60
C THR A 301 6.89 -8.62 9.93
N LYS A 302 6.99 -9.79 10.54
CA LYS A 302 6.19 -10.19 11.72
C LYS A 302 4.68 -9.99 11.52
N MET A 303 4.23 -10.11 10.27
CA MET A 303 2.82 -9.95 9.88
C MET A 303 2.42 -11.04 8.88
N PRO A 304 1.20 -11.55 8.95
CA PRO A 304 0.74 -12.57 8.00
C PRO A 304 0.69 -12.00 6.57
N ALA A 305 1.03 -12.83 5.61
CA ALA A 305 0.82 -12.52 4.19
C ALA A 305 -0.62 -12.86 3.81
N GLN A 306 -1.50 -11.89 3.89
CA GLN A 306 -2.94 -12.05 3.68
C GLN A 306 -3.32 -12.34 2.22
N SER A 307 -2.40 -12.14 1.27
CA SER A 307 -2.59 -12.43 -0.16
C SER A 307 -1.44 -13.28 -0.69
N TRP A 308 -1.75 -14.27 -1.53
CA TRP A 308 -0.72 -15.05 -2.25
C TRP A 308 0.15 -14.19 -3.15
N SER A 309 -0.33 -13.01 -3.59
CA SER A 309 0.43 -12.07 -4.40
C SER A 309 1.63 -11.46 -3.65
N PHE A 310 1.67 -11.57 -2.32
CA PHE A 310 2.73 -10.96 -1.51
C PHE A 310 4.11 -11.54 -1.78
N VAL A 311 4.20 -12.84 -2.06
CA VAL A 311 5.49 -13.44 -2.43
C VAL A 311 5.98 -12.91 -3.78
N GLY A 312 5.09 -12.71 -4.76
CA GLY A 312 5.46 -12.07 -6.02
C GLY A 312 5.94 -10.62 -5.82
N LYS A 313 5.22 -9.84 -5.02
CA LYS A 313 5.62 -8.47 -4.65
C LYS A 313 6.97 -8.45 -3.90
N TRP A 314 7.17 -9.40 -2.98
CA TRP A 314 8.42 -9.60 -2.25
C TRP A 314 9.60 -9.90 -3.18
N MET A 315 9.39 -10.82 -4.13
CA MET A 315 10.41 -11.18 -5.13
C MET A 315 10.72 -10.00 -6.05
N ALA A 316 9.70 -9.25 -6.48
CA ALA A 316 9.91 -8.07 -7.31
C ALA A 316 10.74 -7.01 -6.56
N ALA A 317 10.41 -6.70 -5.30
CA ALA A 317 11.17 -5.76 -4.48
C ALA A 317 12.60 -6.25 -4.18
N LYS A 318 12.78 -7.55 -3.95
CA LYS A 318 14.08 -8.20 -3.68
C LYS A 318 15.02 -8.10 -4.89
N HIS A 319 14.50 -8.31 -6.09
CA HIS A 319 15.31 -8.49 -7.29
C HIS A 319 15.46 -7.24 -8.15
N THR A 320 14.68 -6.17 -7.90
CA THR A 320 14.89 -4.90 -8.58
C THR A 320 16.15 -4.20 -8.08
N GLU A 321 16.91 -3.60 -8.99
CA GLU A 321 18.04 -2.73 -8.67
C GLU A 321 17.60 -1.28 -8.43
N SER A 322 16.46 -0.90 -8.98
CA SER A 322 15.90 0.44 -8.85
C SER A 322 15.44 0.75 -7.42
N ARG A 323 15.53 2.01 -7.01
CA ARG A 323 15.06 2.46 -5.68
C ARG A 323 13.54 2.62 -5.61
N VAL A 324 12.91 2.86 -6.74
CA VAL A 324 11.46 3.07 -6.87
C VAL A 324 10.84 1.93 -7.68
N LEU A 325 9.77 1.34 -7.14
CA LEU A 325 9.02 0.25 -7.77
C LEU A 325 7.56 0.68 -7.99
N PHE A 326 7.17 0.85 -9.25
CA PHE A 326 5.79 1.13 -9.62
C PHE A 326 4.95 -0.14 -9.66
N THR A 327 3.69 -0.03 -9.22
CA THR A 327 2.72 -1.13 -9.27
C THR A 327 1.34 -0.67 -9.70
N GLY A 328 0.53 -1.61 -10.21
CA GLY A 328 -0.86 -1.38 -10.61
C GLY A 328 -1.88 -1.50 -9.46
N LEU A 329 -1.45 -1.37 -8.21
CA LEU A 329 -2.33 -1.52 -7.04
C LEU A 329 -3.54 -0.58 -7.11
N ALA A 330 -4.70 -1.06 -6.68
CA ALA A 330 -6.00 -0.40 -6.63
C ALA A 330 -6.69 -0.17 -7.98
N ALA A 331 -6.05 -0.48 -9.11
CA ALA A 331 -6.68 -0.31 -10.43
C ALA A 331 -7.95 -1.17 -10.57
N ASP A 332 -7.97 -2.37 -10.00
CA ASP A 332 -9.09 -3.29 -10.10
C ASP A 332 -10.30 -2.83 -9.27
N GLU A 333 -10.06 -2.42 -8.06
CA GLU A 333 -11.09 -1.99 -7.11
C GLU A 333 -11.69 -0.63 -7.49
N LEU A 334 -10.87 0.29 -8.02
CA LEU A 334 -11.32 1.62 -8.40
C LEU A 334 -12.02 1.66 -9.77
N PHE A 335 -11.54 0.87 -10.73
CA PHE A 335 -12.03 0.89 -12.12
C PHE A 335 -12.82 -0.37 -12.52
N GLY A 336 -13.16 -1.24 -11.58
CA GLY A 336 -14.01 -2.40 -11.82
C GLY A 336 -13.32 -3.50 -12.64
N GLY A 337 -12.12 -3.94 -12.19
CA GLY A 337 -11.28 -4.87 -12.95
C GLY A 337 -11.63 -6.35 -12.82
N TYR A 338 -12.35 -6.76 -11.78
CA TYR A 338 -12.68 -8.18 -11.58
C TYR A 338 -13.93 -8.59 -12.38
N GLY A 339 -13.88 -9.78 -13.00
CA GLY A 339 -14.99 -10.29 -13.81
C GLY A 339 -16.30 -10.43 -13.02
N VAL A 340 -16.23 -10.68 -11.72
CA VAL A 340 -17.41 -10.77 -10.85
C VAL A 340 -18.24 -9.48 -10.85
N TYR A 341 -17.62 -8.33 -11.06
CA TYR A 341 -18.34 -7.06 -11.09
C TYR A 341 -19.34 -6.93 -12.25
N GLN A 342 -19.15 -7.69 -13.34
CA GLN A 342 -20.09 -7.72 -14.46
C GLN A 342 -21.46 -8.33 -14.11
N HIS A 343 -21.54 -9.02 -12.97
CA HIS A 343 -22.75 -9.72 -12.50
C HIS A 343 -23.42 -9.00 -11.31
N ILE A 344 -22.91 -7.83 -10.90
CA ILE A 344 -23.51 -7.04 -9.81
C ILE A 344 -24.56 -6.10 -10.38
N GLU A 345 -25.78 -6.21 -9.88
CA GLU A 345 -26.87 -5.32 -10.21
C GLU A 345 -26.97 -4.12 -9.22
N TYR A 346 -27.73 -3.11 -9.59
CA TYR A 346 -27.91 -1.91 -8.76
C TYR A 346 -28.39 -2.22 -7.32
N SER A 347 -29.29 -3.18 -7.19
CA SER A 347 -29.89 -3.61 -5.92
C SER A 347 -29.23 -4.84 -5.29
N THR A 348 -28.14 -5.34 -5.87
CA THR A 348 -27.45 -6.53 -5.37
C THR A 348 -26.87 -6.26 -3.99
N ASP A 349 -26.96 -7.25 -3.12
CA ASP A 349 -26.22 -7.20 -1.87
C ASP A 349 -24.72 -7.51 -2.08
N ARG A 350 -23.93 -7.34 -1.03
CA ARG A 350 -22.48 -7.54 -1.06
C ARG A 350 -22.02 -8.99 -1.28
N SER A 351 -22.94 -9.97 -1.35
CA SER A 351 -22.61 -11.39 -1.50
C SER A 351 -21.99 -11.73 -2.84
N HIS A 352 -22.10 -10.84 -3.83
CA HIS A 352 -21.53 -11.02 -5.16
C HIS A 352 -20.07 -10.56 -5.29
N SER A 353 -19.54 -9.86 -4.30
CA SER A 353 -18.13 -9.49 -4.30
C SER A 353 -17.26 -10.57 -3.65
N PRO A 354 -16.09 -10.92 -4.22
CA PRO A 354 -15.18 -11.89 -3.64
C PRO A 354 -14.66 -11.46 -2.27
N TYR A 355 -14.65 -10.17 -1.98
CA TYR A 355 -14.07 -9.59 -0.76
C TYR A 355 -15.13 -9.12 0.25
N SER A 356 -16.31 -8.74 -0.20
CA SER A 356 -17.37 -8.21 0.65
C SER A 356 -18.06 -9.25 1.55
N GLN A 357 -17.80 -10.53 1.36
CA GLN A 357 -18.28 -11.61 2.24
C GLN A 357 -17.70 -11.53 3.66
N ALA A 358 -16.70 -10.70 3.88
CA ALA A 358 -15.98 -10.59 5.16
C ALA A 358 -16.80 -9.93 6.30
N GLY A 359 -17.99 -9.44 6.06
CA GLY A 359 -18.96 -9.18 7.11
C GLY A 359 -18.77 -7.92 7.94
N ASP A 360 -18.62 -6.74 7.33
CA ASP A 360 -18.77 -5.46 8.03
C ASP A 360 -20.05 -4.73 7.61
N PRO A 361 -21.18 -4.94 8.32
CA PRO A 361 -22.43 -4.28 8.00
C PRO A 361 -22.38 -2.76 8.11
N GLU A 362 -21.57 -2.22 9.03
CA GLU A 362 -21.44 -0.78 9.23
C GLU A 362 -20.69 -0.13 8.05
N LEU A 363 -19.56 -0.69 7.67
CA LEU A 363 -18.82 -0.24 6.50
C LEU A 363 -19.66 -0.37 5.22
N TRP A 364 -20.41 -1.47 5.05
CA TRP A 364 -21.32 -1.65 3.92
C TRP A 364 -22.40 -0.55 3.85
N GLN A 365 -23.04 -0.24 4.97
CA GLN A 365 -24.05 0.82 5.01
C GLN A 365 -23.44 2.20 4.71
N ARG A 366 -22.22 2.43 5.15
CA ARG A 366 -21.47 3.66 4.83
C ARG A 366 -21.15 3.74 3.34
N CYS A 367 -20.72 2.63 2.71
CA CYS A 367 -20.48 2.56 1.26
C CYS A 367 -21.78 2.81 0.46
N LEU A 368 -22.88 2.16 0.84
CA LEU A 368 -24.19 2.38 0.19
C LEU A 368 -24.65 3.82 0.30
N SER A 369 -24.51 4.43 1.48
CA SER A 369 -24.90 5.83 1.71
C SER A 369 -24.08 6.80 0.87
N ALA A 370 -22.78 6.53 0.68
CA ALA A 370 -21.89 7.35 -0.14
C ALA A 370 -22.31 7.39 -1.63
N TYR A 371 -22.96 6.33 -2.11
CA TYR A 371 -23.44 6.20 -3.50
C TYR A 371 -24.97 6.19 -3.64
N ASN A 372 -25.69 6.77 -2.67
CA ASN A 372 -27.17 6.88 -2.70
C ASN A 372 -27.87 5.54 -2.97
N GLY A 373 -27.34 4.44 -2.45
CA GLY A 373 -27.90 3.10 -2.56
C GLY A 373 -27.48 2.31 -3.80
N ASP A 374 -26.57 2.82 -4.65
CA ASP A 374 -26.01 2.03 -5.75
C ASP A 374 -25.04 0.96 -5.22
N ALA A 375 -25.54 -0.27 -5.09
CA ALA A 375 -24.79 -1.40 -4.57
C ALA A 375 -23.56 -1.76 -5.42
N ARG A 376 -23.57 -1.45 -6.72
CA ARG A 376 -22.44 -1.71 -7.65
C ARG A 376 -21.24 -0.85 -7.26
N GLN A 377 -21.46 0.46 -7.12
CA GLN A 377 -20.42 1.40 -6.70
C GLN A 377 -19.99 1.16 -5.24
N ALA A 378 -20.96 0.86 -4.37
CA ALA A 378 -20.72 0.52 -2.98
C ALA A 378 -19.83 -0.73 -2.83
N THR A 379 -20.01 -1.74 -3.70
CA THR A 379 -19.19 -2.95 -3.70
C THR A 379 -17.73 -2.64 -4.05
N LEU A 380 -17.47 -1.85 -5.08
CA LEU A 380 -16.10 -1.46 -5.43
C LEU A 380 -15.43 -0.71 -4.28
N LEU A 381 -16.16 0.22 -3.64
CA LEU A 381 -15.62 0.97 -2.50
C LEU A 381 -15.36 0.07 -1.29
N MET A 382 -16.25 -0.91 -1.04
CA MET A 382 -16.08 -1.90 0.01
C MET A 382 -14.83 -2.76 -0.25
N ASP A 383 -14.65 -3.24 -1.50
CA ASP A 383 -13.48 -4.02 -1.88
C ASP A 383 -12.19 -3.20 -1.80
N TYR A 384 -12.22 -1.91 -2.17
CA TYR A 384 -11.10 -1.01 -1.94
C TYR A 384 -10.70 -0.95 -0.46
N TRP A 385 -11.66 -0.80 0.46
CA TRP A 385 -11.38 -0.76 1.88
C TRP A 385 -10.82 -2.09 2.41
N TYR A 386 -11.37 -3.22 1.98
CA TYR A 386 -10.91 -4.53 2.45
C TYR A 386 -9.62 -4.97 1.79
N GLN A 387 -9.60 -4.96 0.46
CA GLN A 387 -8.47 -5.52 -0.27
C GLN A 387 -7.29 -4.57 -0.30
N VAL A 388 -7.51 -3.30 -0.63
CA VAL A 388 -6.40 -2.35 -0.78
C VAL A 388 -5.96 -1.85 0.59
N VAL A 389 -6.83 -1.12 1.31
CA VAL A 389 -6.48 -0.48 2.59
C VAL A 389 -6.26 -1.50 3.70
N GLY A 390 -7.05 -2.57 3.72
CA GLY A 390 -6.97 -3.63 4.75
C GLY A 390 -5.80 -4.58 4.57
N CYS A 391 -5.37 -4.83 3.34
CA CYS A 391 -4.44 -5.91 3.00
C CYS A 391 -3.26 -5.46 2.14
N ASP A 392 -3.53 -5.07 0.88
CA ASP A 392 -2.49 -4.98 -0.14
C ASP A 392 -1.56 -3.77 0.03
N ALA A 393 -2.08 -2.59 0.38
CA ALA A 393 -1.27 -1.39 0.58
C ALA A 393 -0.33 -1.52 1.79
N PRO A 394 -0.81 -1.95 3.01
CA PRO A 394 0.09 -2.18 4.11
C PRO A 394 1.08 -3.32 3.86
N GLY A 395 0.67 -4.37 3.13
CA GLY A 395 1.56 -5.44 2.73
C GLY A 395 2.67 -4.96 1.81
N GLN A 396 2.33 -4.14 0.84
CA GLN A 396 3.28 -3.59 -0.12
C GLN A 396 4.25 -2.58 0.52
N ASP A 397 3.77 -1.74 1.45
CA ASP A 397 4.61 -0.81 2.23
C ASP A 397 5.67 -1.58 3.03
N ARG A 398 5.27 -2.65 3.76
CA ARG A 398 6.19 -3.50 4.50
C ARG A 398 7.20 -4.21 3.58
N ILE A 399 6.72 -4.75 2.46
CA ILE A 399 7.55 -5.47 1.49
C ILE A 399 8.59 -4.53 0.87
N GLY A 400 8.18 -3.36 0.40
CA GLY A 400 9.11 -2.36 -0.13
C GLY A 400 10.12 -1.92 0.93
N GLY A 401 9.66 -1.65 2.15
CA GLY A 401 10.51 -1.29 3.28
C GLY A 401 11.55 -2.35 3.64
N ALA A 402 11.18 -3.62 3.58
CA ALA A 402 12.11 -4.72 3.84
C ALA A 402 13.32 -4.77 2.90
N TRP A 403 13.17 -4.23 1.70
CA TRP A 403 14.21 -4.21 0.65
C TRP A 403 14.74 -2.80 0.33
N GLY A 404 14.39 -1.79 1.13
CA GLY A 404 14.81 -0.40 0.90
C GLY A 404 14.30 0.15 -0.43
N LYS A 405 13.08 -0.21 -0.80
CA LYS A 405 12.43 0.25 -2.04
C LYS A 405 11.24 1.13 -1.70
N GLU A 406 11.08 2.22 -2.44
CA GLU A 406 9.85 3.01 -2.42
C GLU A 406 8.86 2.44 -3.44
N THR A 407 7.68 2.06 -2.98
CA THR A 407 6.60 1.64 -3.88
C THR A 407 5.74 2.84 -4.26
N ARG A 408 5.43 2.99 -5.54
CA ARG A 408 4.55 4.02 -6.08
C ARG A 408 3.34 3.39 -6.77
N ASN A 409 2.15 3.83 -6.37
CA ASN A 409 0.87 3.30 -6.84
C ASN A 409 0.08 4.40 -7.56
N PRO A 410 0.25 4.60 -8.88
CA PRO A 410 -0.37 5.71 -9.59
C PRO A 410 -1.90 5.74 -9.48
N PHE A 411 -2.55 4.56 -9.41
CA PHE A 411 -4.00 4.48 -9.26
C PHE A 411 -4.47 4.94 -7.87
N MET A 412 -3.61 4.96 -6.85
CA MET A 412 -3.89 5.51 -5.53
C MET A 412 -3.56 7.01 -5.41
N ASN A 413 -3.08 7.66 -6.47
CA ASN A 413 -2.95 9.11 -6.47
C ASN A 413 -4.32 9.76 -6.24
N LYS A 414 -4.39 10.74 -5.34
CA LYS A 414 -5.64 11.38 -4.91
C LYS A 414 -6.53 11.81 -6.07
N ARG A 415 -5.98 12.43 -7.13
CA ARG A 415 -6.76 12.88 -8.29
C ARG A 415 -7.31 11.71 -9.12
N ILE A 416 -6.49 10.66 -9.32
CA ILE A 416 -6.94 9.44 -10.00
C ILE A 416 -8.06 8.78 -9.19
N MET A 417 -7.91 8.70 -7.87
CA MET A 417 -8.96 8.17 -6.99
C MET A 417 -10.24 9.00 -7.06
N GLN A 418 -10.14 10.32 -6.95
CA GLN A 418 -11.30 11.22 -7.08
C GLN A 418 -12.00 11.05 -8.43
N PHE A 419 -11.24 10.94 -9.51
CA PHE A 419 -11.80 10.65 -10.83
C PHE A 419 -12.52 9.30 -10.84
N ALA A 420 -11.87 8.23 -10.37
CA ALA A 420 -12.42 6.88 -10.37
C ALA A 420 -13.65 6.74 -9.45
N LEU A 421 -13.60 7.29 -8.23
CA LEU A 421 -14.72 7.25 -7.29
C LEU A 421 -15.99 7.92 -7.84
N ASN A 422 -15.81 8.96 -8.68
CA ASN A 422 -16.92 9.73 -9.28
C ASN A 422 -17.23 9.34 -10.74
N LEU A 423 -16.63 8.26 -11.23
CA LEU A 423 -16.89 7.73 -12.57
C LEU A 423 -18.21 6.96 -12.55
N PRO A 424 -19.17 7.23 -13.48
CA PRO A 424 -20.39 6.44 -13.61
C PRO A 424 -20.09 4.96 -13.87
N TRP A 425 -20.99 4.09 -13.42
CA TRP A 425 -20.81 2.64 -13.46
C TRP A 425 -20.44 2.09 -14.85
N GLU A 426 -21.13 2.54 -15.88
CA GLU A 426 -20.94 2.11 -17.28
C GLU A 426 -19.53 2.37 -17.84
N PHE A 427 -18.78 3.28 -17.19
CA PHE A 427 -17.37 3.56 -17.52
C PHE A 427 -16.38 2.79 -16.66
N LYS A 428 -16.86 2.09 -15.63
CA LYS A 428 -16.07 1.14 -14.83
C LYS A 428 -16.29 -0.29 -15.30
N VAL A 429 -17.56 -0.66 -15.54
CA VAL A 429 -17.98 -2.00 -15.94
C VAL A 429 -19.13 -1.88 -16.94
N ASN A 430 -18.99 -2.54 -18.08
CA ASN A 430 -20.04 -2.71 -19.09
C ASN A 430 -19.93 -4.12 -19.69
N THR A 431 -19.91 -4.29 -21.00
CA THR A 431 -19.58 -5.57 -21.64
C THR A 431 -18.15 -6.02 -21.38
N THR A 432 -17.29 -5.12 -20.87
CA THR A 432 -15.94 -5.40 -20.42
C THR A 432 -15.65 -4.72 -19.08
N THR A 433 -14.61 -5.17 -18.40
CA THR A 433 -14.07 -4.55 -17.18
C THR A 433 -13.10 -3.43 -17.55
N LYS A 434 -13.01 -2.37 -16.73
CA LYS A 434 -12.09 -1.23 -16.91
C LYS A 434 -12.13 -0.58 -18.31
N PRO A 435 -13.28 -0.25 -18.89
CA PRO A 435 -13.34 0.27 -20.27
C PRO A 435 -12.48 1.51 -20.48
N VAL A 436 -12.44 2.45 -19.53
CA VAL A 436 -11.61 3.68 -19.64
C VAL A 436 -10.11 3.34 -19.72
N LEU A 437 -9.63 2.42 -18.88
CA LEU A 437 -8.23 2.00 -18.91
C LEU A 437 -7.89 1.21 -20.18
N LYS A 438 -8.77 0.32 -20.59
CA LYS A 438 -8.61 -0.48 -21.81
C LYS A 438 -8.64 0.38 -23.08
N ASN A 439 -9.48 1.40 -23.13
CA ASN A 439 -9.51 2.31 -24.28
C ASN A 439 -8.18 3.06 -24.45
N GLN A 440 -7.54 3.49 -23.36
CA GLN A 440 -6.20 4.08 -23.44
C GLN A 440 -5.16 3.03 -23.85
N PHE A 441 -5.19 1.85 -23.22
CA PHE A 441 -4.28 0.76 -23.54
C PHE A 441 -4.35 0.37 -25.03
N LEU A 442 -5.55 0.22 -25.61
CA LEU A 442 -5.74 -0.19 -26.99
C LEU A 442 -5.27 0.82 -28.03
N ARG A 443 -5.05 2.07 -27.68
CA ARG A 443 -4.45 3.05 -28.59
C ARG A 443 -2.97 2.74 -28.86
N GLU A 444 -2.28 2.20 -27.87
CA GLU A 444 -0.86 1.84 -27.98
C GLU A 444 -0.67 0.38 -28.41
N TRP A 445 -1.59 -0.51 -28.00
CA TRP A 445 -1.56 -1.95 -28.30
C TRP A 445 -2.89 -2.44 -28.90
N PRO A 446 -3.26 -2.03 -30.13
CA PRO A 446 -4.62 -2.22 -30.68
C PRO A 446 -5.05 -3.67 -30.85
N ASN A 447 -4.12 -4.62 -30.91
CA ASN A 447 -4.39 -6.05 -31.12
C ASN A 447 -4.22 -6.91 -29.84
N LEU A 448 -4.00 -6.29 -28.67
CA LEU A 448 -3.55 -6.96 -27.46
C LEU A 448 -4.58 -6.89 -26.32
N LEU A 449 -5.79 -7.41 -26.51
CA LEU A 449 -6.73 -7.66 -25.44
C LEU A 449 -6.54 -9.07 -24.89
N LEU A 450 -5.76 -9.16 -23.83
CA LEU A 450 -5.62 -10.42 -23.09
C LEU A 450 -6.76 -10.59 -22.09
N PRO A 451 -7.25 -11.83 -21.92
CA PRO A 451 -8.12 -12.13 -20.80
C PRO A 451 -7.36 -11.82 -19.49
N LYS A 452 -8.04 -11.14 -18.56
CA LYS A 452 -7.44 -10.87 -17.25
C LYS A 452 -7.11 -12.18 -16.56
N GLN A 453 -5.84 -12.33 -16.22
CA GLN A 453 -5.38 -13.30 -15.25
C GLN A 453 -4.94 -12.53 -14.00
N GLY A 454 -5.54 -12.84 -12.85
CA GLY A 454 -4.98 -12.43 -11.58
C GLY A 454 -3.61 -13.05 -11.41
N PHE A 455 -2.76 -12.49 -10.56
CA PHE A 455 -1.53 -13.15 -10.11
C PHE A 455 -1.94 -14.56 -9.66
N ALA A 456 -1.46 -15.59 -10.36
CA ALA A 456 -2.11 -16.91 -10.32
C ALA A 456 -2.16 -17.46 -8.89
N GLY A 457 -3.36 -17.75 -8.45
CA GLY A 457 -3.62 -18.35 -7.16
C GLY A 457 -3.32 -19.85 -7.14
N HIS A 458 -2.09 -20.23 -7.49
CA HIS A 458 -1.60 -21.59 -7.33
C HIS A 458 -0.90 -21.81 -5.98
N ALA A 459 -1.14 -20.91 -5.01
CA ALA A 459 -0.59 -21.02 -3.67
C ALA A 459 -0.93 -22.36 -2.99
N ASN A 460 -2.12 -22.94 -3.30
CA ASN A 460 -2.49 -24.26 -2.80
C ASN A 460 -1.56 -25.36 -3.33
N ASP A 461 -0.98 -25.19 -4.50
CA ASP A 461 -0.01 -26.13 -5.06
C ASP A 461 1.34 -26.07 -4.31
N ALA A 462 1.59 -25.01 -3.54
CA ALA A 462 2.77 -24.85 -2.68
C ALA A 462 2.59 -25.46 -1.26
N LEU A 463 1.40 -25.94 -0.89
CA LEU A 463 1.11 -26.51 0.43
C LEU A 463 2.12 -27.55 0.92
N PRO A 464 2.60 -28.51 0.07
CA PRO A 464 3.58 -29.50 0.51
C PRO A 464 4.88 -28.88 1.06
N TRP A 465 5.27 -27.73 0.54
CA TRP A 465 6.50 -27.04 0.96
C TRP A 465 6.28 -26.03 2.10
N LEU A 466 5.03 -25.55 2.27
CA LEU A 466 4.68 -24.66 3.39
C LEU A 466 4.57 -25.41 4.74
N ASN A 467 4.55 -26.74 4.69
CA ASN A 467 4.44 -27.60 5.87
C ASN A 467 3.22 -27.25 6.74
N VAL A 468 2.10 -26.93 6.11
CA VAL A 468 0.82 -26.66 6.76
C VAL A 468 -0.27 -27.58 6.21
N THR A 469 -1.24 -27.91 7.05
CA THR A 469 -2.42 -28.66 6.66
C THR A 469 -3.63 -27.73 6.69
N ILE A 470 -4.46 -27.82 5.65
CA ILE A 470 -5.74 -27.13 5.58
C ILE A 470 -6.86 -28.12 5.31
N GLU A 471 -8.09 -27.71 5.61
CA GLU A 471 -9.30 -28.37 5.13
C GLU A 471 -9.75 -27.66 3.84
N PRO A 472 -9.59 -28.27 2.64
CA PRO A 472 -9.94 -27.60 1.41
C PRO A 472 -11.43 -27.24 1.37
N THR A 473 -11.71 -25.95 1.13
CA THR A 473 -13.10 -25.44 1.05
C THR A 473 -13.62 -25.43 -0.39
N GLY A 474 -12.74 -25.59 -1.37
CA GLY A 474 -13.03 -25.39 -2.80
C GLY A 474 -13.02 -23.92 -3.22
N ASP A 475 -12.89 -23.00 -2.27
CA ASP A 475 -12.68 -21.57 -2.51
C ASP A 475 -11.21 -21.22 -2.25
N ARG A 476 -10.48 -20.84 -3.31
CA ARG A 476 -9.05 -20.54 -3.24
C ARG A 476 -8.71 -19.43 -2.25
N HIS A 477 -9.59 -18.43 -2.07
CA HIS A 477 -9.37 -17.36 -1.12
C HIS A 477 -9.50 -17.85 0.32
N GLN A 478 -10.48 -18.70 0.60
CA GLN A 478 -10.64 -19.29 1.93
C GLN A 478 -9.52 -20.27 2.24
N ASP A 479 -9.13 -21.09 1.27
CA ASP A 479 -8.00 -22.00 1.42
C ASP A 479 -6.70 -21.23 1.71
N TRP A 480 -6.44 -20.14 0.98
CA TRP A 480 -5.29 -19.29 1.26
C TRP A 480 -5.33 -18.64 2.65
N LYS A 481 -6.51 -18.23 3.12
CA LYS A 481 -6.67 -17.71 4.49
C LYS A 481 -6.22 -18.73 5.53
N GLN A 482 -6.62 -19.98 5.39
CA GLN A 482 -6.17 -21.07 6.27
C GLN A 482 -4.64 -21.26 6.19
N ILE A 483 -4.07 -21.25 4.98
CA ILE A 483 -2.62 -21.33 4.77
C ILE A 483 -1.91 -20.19 5.50
N ALA A 484 -2.32 -18.95 5.25
CA ALA A 484 -1.69 -17.77 5.85
C ALA A 484 -1.74 -17.80 7.38
N GLN A 485 -2.88 -18.19 7.95
CA GLN A 485 -3.06 -18.37 9.38
C GLN A 485 -2.15 -19.43 9.95
N ASN A 486 -2.25 -20.64 9.43
CA ASN A 486 -1.52 -21.79 9.96
C ASN A 486 -0.02 -21.61 9.86
N THR A 487 0.46 -20.97 8.78
CA THR A 487 1.87 -20.68 8.61
C THR A 487 2.34 -19.58 9.57
N PHE A 488 1.53 -18.55 9.77
CA PHE A 488 1.87 -17.46 10.69
C PHE A 488 1.96 -17.95 12.13
N TYR A 489 0.97 -18.72 12.62
CA TYR A 489 0.99 -19.27 13.98
C TYR A 489 2.17 -20.18 14.30
N ARG A 490 2.65 -20.92 13.30
CA ARG A 490 3.82 -21.80 13.52
C ARG A 490 5.14 -21.04 13.62
N ASN A 491 5.19 -19.81 13.10
CA ASN A 491 6.39 -18.98 13.02
C ASN A 491 6.36 -17.77 13.97
N SER A 492 5.27 -17.54 14.67
CA SER A 492 5.12 -16.48 15.69
C SER A 492 5.33 -17.04 17.10
#